data_e52b66656290de9eaaec68a597ac73ef
#
_entry.id   e52b66656290de9eaaec68a597ac73ef
#
_cell.length_a   1.000
_cell.length_b   1.000
_cell.length_c   1.000
_cell.angle_alpha   90.00
_cell.angle_beta   90.00
_cell.angle_gamma   90.00
#
_symmetry.space_group_name_H-M   'P 1'
#
loop_
_entity.id
_entity.type
_entity.pdbx_description
1 polymer ?
#
loop_
_entity_poly.entity_id
_entity_poly.type
_entity_poly.pdbx_seq_one_letter_code
_entity_poly.pdbx_strand_id
1 'polypeptide(L)'
;MYAKNIWLDADQAKEKKTHDFGEDYKAFLSYGKTERLVVEEAVQMAEKEGFKPLSSYKELKPGDKVYATNKGKNFLAAVIGKKSLEDGSRILGAHIDSPRLDIKQNPLYEKGGFAYFETHYYGGIKKYQYTTIPLAIHGVVYKKNGTCINVNVGEDPSDPVLGITDLLIHLSAAQMEKPLANAIEGENLDITVGNHPEKSEAKHPVKHYILKLLQDKYGFEEEDFLSSELVAVPAGPARDYGLDGSMIAGYGHDDRVCAYTSFRAILDQGECEYTTIAVLVDKEEVGSIGATGAQSAWFENTVAEMLALQGKDSDLAVRHAMSNAYMLSSDVSGAVDPLYSSVNEPHNSCYFGKGIVFNKYTGARGKSGCNDAMPEFLAFVRNAMDENSIHYQTSEIGKVDAGGGGTIAYILGNYNMYVLDAGVPVLSMHAPMEIVSKADVYETYLAYRAFLKA
;
A
#
# COMPACT_ATOMS: atom_id res chain seq x y z
N MET A 1 9.55 18.33 21.90
CA MET A 1 9.75 17.22 22.85
C MET A 1 9.96 15.98 22.01
N TYR A 2 11.09 15.28 22.13
CA TYR A 2 11.39 14.13 21.27
C TYR A 2 10.91 12.85 21.95
N ALA A 3 10.18 11.99 21.22
CA ALA A 3 9.79 10.68 21.71
C ALA A 3 11.04 9.84 22.08
N LYS A 4 10.95 9.08 23.17
CA LYS A 4 11.98 8.11 23.52
C LYS A 4 11.94 6.92 22.54
N ASN A 5 13.04 6.19 22.46
CA ASN A 5 13.06 4.97 21.67
C ASN A 5 12.25 3.88 22.41
N ILE A 6 11.31 3.26 21.71
CA ILE A 6 10.38 2.26 22.24
C ILE A 6 11.12 1.05 22.83
N TRP A 7 12.21 0.62 22.20
CA TRP A 7 13.00 -0.52 22.69
C TRP A 7 13.63 -0.29 24.06
N LEU A 8 13.86 0.98 24.47
CA LEU A 8 14.39 1.32 25.79
C LEU A 8 13.32 1.25 26.89
N ASP A 9 12.06 1.40 26.53
CA ASP A 9 10.94 1.41 27.47
C ASP A 9 10.13 0.08 27.41
N ALA A 10 10.44 -0.81 26.45
CA ALA A 10 9.76 -2.10 26.29
C ALA A 10 10.23 -3.12 27.33
N ASP A 11 9.29 -3.77 27.98
CA ASP A 11 9.55 -5.00 28.73
C ASP A 11 9.59 -6.22 27.79
N GLN A 12 10.01 -7.37 28.31
CA GLN A 12 10.08 -8.62 27.53
C GLN A 12 8.74 -9.02 26.89
N ALA A 13 7.62 -8.71 27.54
CA ALA A 13 6.30 -9.04 27.02
C ALA A 13 5.94 -8.14 25.83
N LYS A 14 6.26 -6.85 25.90
CA LYS A 14 6.07 -5.91 24.78
C LYS A 14 7.03 -6.25 23.63
N GLU A 15 8.30 -6.56 23.91
CA GLU A 15 9.25 -7.00 22.88
C GLU A 15 8.73 -8.23 22.12
N LYS A 16 8.28 -9.27 22.88
CA LYS A 16 7.70 -10.45 22.24
C LYS A 16 6.52 -10.14 21.34
N LYS A 17 5.56 -9.34 21.82
CA LYS A 17 4.39 -8.93 21.02
C LYS A 17 4.79 -8.15 19.77
N THR A 18 5.81 -7.30 19.89
CA THR A 18 6.36 -6.53 18.76
C THR A 18 6.94 -7.47 17.70
N HIS A 19 7.70 -8.48 18.11
CA HIS A 19 8.24 -9.47 17.18
C HIS A 19 7.12 -10.34 16.57
N ASP A 20 6.21 -10.88 17.38
CA ASP A 20 5.10 -11.71 16.90
C ASP A 20 4.25 -10.94 15.87
N PHE A 21 3.89 -9.68 16.16
CA PHE A 21 3.15 -8.83 15.24
C PHE A 21 3.93 -8.56 13.93
N GLY A 22 5.25 -8.38 14.04
CA GLY A 22 6.13 -8.24 12.88
C GLY A 22 6.15 -9.50 12.00
N GLU A 23 6.07 -10.71 12.60
CA GLU A 23 5.98 -11.96 11.82
C GLU A 23 4.66 -12.05 11.05
N ASP A 24 3.54 -11.74 11.69
CA ASP A 24 2.23 -11.71 11.04
C ASP A 24 2.20 -10.69 9.89
N TYR A 25 2.77 -9.51 10.12
CA TYR A 25 2.88 -8.48 9.07
C TYR A 25 3.77 -8.92 7.90
N LYS A 26 4.91 -9.57 8.16
CA LYS A 26 5.77 -10.10 7.08
C LYS A 26 5.02 -11.11 6.20
N ALA A 27 4.19 -11.95 6.79
CA ALA A 27 3.36 -12.90 6.05
C ALA A 27 2.37 -12.16 5.13
N PHE A 28 1.64 -11.18 5.67
CA PHE A 28 0.72 -10.34 4.91
C PHE A 28 1.42 -9.61 3.75
N LEU A 29 2.56 -8.96 4.01
CA LEU A 29 3.32 -8.22 2.99
C LEU A 29 3.87 -9.15 1.90
N SER A 30 4.32 -10.35 2.28
CA SER A 30 4.84 -11.34 1.34
C SER A 30 3.78 -11.86 0.39
N TYR A 31 2.55 -12.06 0.87
CA TYR A 31 1.42 -12.47 0.04
C TYR A 31 0.86 -11.32 -0.79
N GLY A 32 0.66 -10.16 -0.18
CA GLY A 32 0.00 -8.99 -0.74
C GLY A 32 0.84 -8.20 -1.75
N LYS A 33 1.36 -8.85 -2.78
CA LYS A 33 2.23 -8.21 -3.80
C LYS A 33 1.50 -7.22 -4.72
N THR A 34 0.18 -7.33 -4.82
CA THR A 34 -0.67 -6.45 -5.61
C THR A 34 -1.93 -6.09 -4.83
N GLU A 35 -2.64 -5.04 -5.27
CA GLU A 35 -3.92 -4.62 -4.67
C GLU A 35 -4.93 -5.77 -4.61
N ARG A 36 -4.97 -6.61 -5.67
CA ARG A 36 -5.89 -7.76 -5.72
C ARG A 36 -5.56 -8.80 -4.67
N LEU A 37 -4.28 -9.11 -4.49
CA LEU A 37 -3.84 -10.07 -3.48
C LEU A 37 -4.04 -9.52 -2.06
N VAL A 38 -3.84 -8.20 -1.85
CA VAL A 38 -4.15 -7.55 -0.57
C VAL A 38 -5.63 -7.65 -0.24
N VAL A 39 -6.52 -7.38 -1.22
CA VAL A 39 -7.98 -7.50 -1.01
C VAL A 39 -8.38 -8.95 -0.75
N GLU A 40 -7.80 -9.91 -1.46
CA GLU A 40 -8.07 -11.34 -1.24
C GLU A 40 -7.70 -11.76 0.19
N GLU A 41 -6.50 -11.41 0.65
CA GLU A 41 -6.04 -11.69 2.01
C GLU A 41 -6.90 -10.98 3.06
N ALA A 42 -7.24 -9.71 2.83
CA ALA A 42 -8.07 -8.94 3.74
C ALA A 42 -9.47 -9.55 3.90
N VAL A 43 -10.08 -10.07 2.83
CA VAL A 43 -11.36 -10.78 2.90
C VAL A 43 -11.22 -12.04 3.74
N GLN A 44 -10.19 -12.87 3.50
CA GLN A 44 -9.97 -14.10 4.27
C GLN A 44 -9.77 -13.82 5.76
N MET A 45 -8.95 -12.81 6.08
CA MET A 45 -8.73 -12.37 7.47
C MET A 45 -10.02 -11.85 8.11
N ALA A 46 -10.81 -11.05 7.40
CA ALA A 46 -12.09 -10.51 7.89
C ALA A 46 -13.10 -11.62 8.18
N GLU A 47 -13.28 -12.56 7.26
CA GLU A 47 -14.20 -13.68 7.42
C GLU A 47 -13.81 -14.58 8.62
N LYS A 48 -12.52 -14.81 8.82
CA LYS A 48 -11.99 -15.56 9.97
C LYS A 48 -12.34 -14.89 11.31
N GLU A 49 -12.40 -13.55 11.35
CA GLU A 49 -12.76 -12.76 12.53
C GLU A 49 -14.28 -12.46 12.61
N GLY A 50 -15.09 -13.13 11.77
CA GLY A 50 -16.55 -13.08 11.81
C GLY A 50 -17.18 -11.88 11.08
N PHE A 51 -16.43 -11.14 10.29
CA PHE A 51 -16.99 -10.14 9.40
C PHE A 51 -17.75 -10.82 8.26
N LYS A 52 -18.80 -10.16 7.77
CA LYS A 52 -19.63 -10.65 6.67
C LYS A 52 -19.76 -9.58 5.58
N PRO A 53 -19.99 -9.98 4.33
CA PRO A 53 -20.27 -9.01 3.27
C PRO A 53 -21.44 -8.10 3.66
N LEU A 54 -21.28 -6.79 3.45
CA LEU A 54 -22.34 -5.80 3.71
C LEU A 54 -23.64 -6.17 3.01
N SER A 55 -23.56 -6.68 1.79
CA SER A 55 -24.69 -7.14 0.98
C SER A 55 -25.49 -8.31 1.59
N SER A 56 -24.95 -8.99 2.60
CA SER A 56 -25.66 -10.08 3.30
C SER A 56 -26.61 -9.59 4.41
N TYR A 57 -26.52 -8.32 4.78
CA TYR A 57 -27.33 -7.73 5.85
C TYR A 57 -28.63 -7.13 5.29
N LYS A 58 -29.70 -7.21 6.08
CA LYS A 58 -30.99 -6.52 5.84
C LYS A 58 -31.17 -5.34 6.77
N GLU A 59 -30.48 -5.31 7.88
CA GLU A 59 -30.47 -4.30 8.92
C GLU A 59 -29.11 -4.35 9.60
N LEU A 60 -28.55 -3.21 10.00
CA LEU A 60 -27.32 -3.12 10.77
C LEU A 60 -27.60 -2.72 12.22
N LYS A 61 -26.98 -3.43 13.15
CA LYS A 61 -27.08 -3.22 14.60
C LYS A 61 -25.70 -2.98 15.22
N PRO A 62 -25.65 -2.29 16.36
CA PRO A 62 -24.40 -2.16 17.11
C PRO A 62 -23.70 -3.50 17.33
N GLY A 63 -22.42 -3.55 17.04
CA GLY A 63 -21.58 -4.75 17.12
C GLY A 63 -21.53 -5.59 15.85
N ASP A 64 -22.36 -5.33 14.83
CA ASP A 64 -22.24 -6.01 13.54
C ASP A 64 -20.89 -5.71 12.88
N LYS A 65 -20.29 -6.77 12.33
CA LYS A 65 -19.00 -6.74 11.65
C LYS A 65 -19.21 -6.92 10.14
N VAL A 66 -18.96 -5.88 9.38
CA VAL A 66 -19.23 -5.88 7.93
C VAL A 66 -17.98 -5.62 7.12
N TYR A 67 -17.92 -6.16 5.90
CA TYR A 67 -16.95 -5.75 4.90
C TYR A 67 -17.59 -5.50 3.54
N ALA A 68 -16.95 -4.68 2.72
CA ALA A 68 -17.31 -4.43 1.33
C ALA A 68 -16.06 -4.42 0.45
N THR A 69 -16.19 -4.82 -0.82
CA THR A 69 -15.11 -4.78 -1.80
C THR A 69 -15.55 -4.06 -3.06
N ASN A 70 -14.61 -3.47 -3.80
CA ASN A 70 -14.87 -2.86 -5.09
C ASN A 70 -13.88 -3.36 -6.13
N LYS A 71 -14.40 -4.04 -7.16
CA LYS A 71 -13.65 -4.53 -8.34
C LYS A 71 -12.40 -5.36 -7.99
N GLY A 72 -12.35 -5.95 -6.79
CA GLY A 72 -11.20 -6.70 -6.28
C GLY A 72 -9.96 -5.84 -6.00
N LYS A 73 -10.09 -4.53 -5.84
CA LYS A 73 -8.99 -3.57 -5.65
C LYS A 73 -9.21 -2.57 -4.50
N ASN A 74 -10.37 -2.58 -3.89
CA ASN A 74 -10.65 -1.82 -2.68
C ASN A 74 -11.29 -2.73 -1.65
N PHE A 75 -11.06 -2.42 -0.40
CA PHE A 75 -11.62 -3.13 0.73
C PHE A 75 -12.05 -2.14 1.80
N LEU A 76 -13.19 -2.41 2.43
CA LEU A 76 -13.66 -1.69 3.61
C LEU A 76 -14.09 -2.72 4.64
N ALA A 77 -13.66 -2.54 5.89
CA ALA A 77 -14.21 -3.26 7.04
C ALA A 77 -14.74 -2.27 8.06
N ALA A 78 -15.86 -2.60 8.68
CA ALA A 78 -16.44 -1.77 9.73
C ALA A 78 -17.03 -2.61 10.87
N VAL A 79 -16.93 -2.07 12.09
CA VAL A 79 -17.68 -2.52 13.27
C VAL A 79 -18.69 -1.44 13.60
N ILE A 80 -19.97 -1.79 13.58
CA ILE A 80 -21.09 -0.85 13.76
C ILE A 80 -21.16 -0.38 15.22
N GLY A 81 -21.14 0.92 15.42
CA GLY A 81 -21.20 1.56 16.73
C GLY A 81 -22.62 1.63 17.31
N LYS A 82 -22.70 2.04 18.58
CA LYS A 82 -23.98 2.30 19.26
C LYS A 82 -24.66 3.55 18.72
N LYS A 83 -23.90 4.56 18.30
CA LYS A 83 -24.40 5.76 17.62
C LYS A 83 -24.64 5.50 16.14
N SER A 84 -25.56 6.26 15.57
CA SER A 84 -25.77 6.26 14.12
C SER A 84 -24.50 6.73 13.41
N LEU A 85 -24.26 6.21 12.20
CA LEU A 85 -23.23 6.76 11.31
C LEU A 85 -23.43 8.25 11.05
N GLU A 86 -24.66 8.76 11.03
CA GLU A 86 -24.98 10.18 10.89
C GLU A 86 -24.32 11.05 11.97
N ASP A 87 -24.14 10.49 13.19
CA ASP A 87 -23.47 11.17 14.30
C ASP A 87 -21.94 11.19 14.18
N GLY A 88 -21.39 10.50 13.17
CA GLY A 88 -19.96 10.40 12.86
C GLY A 88 -19.40 8.99 13.04
N SER A 89 -18.16 8.84 12.61
CA SER A 89 -17.40 7.58 12.67
C SER A 89 -15.92 7.82 12.95
N ARG A 90 -15.18 6.75 13.25
CA ARG A 90 -13.70 6.74 13.36
C ARG A 90 -13.14 5.96 12.19
N ILE A 91 -12.40 6.63 11.33
CA ILE A 91 -11.92 6.07 10.05
C ILE A 91 -10.41 5.97 10.06
N LEU A 92 -9.90 4.83 9.63
CA LEU A 92 -8.51 4.60 9.25
C LEU A 92 -8.49 4.36 7.73
N GLY A 93 -7.81 5.21 6.98
CA GLY A 93 -7.74 5.09 5.52
C GLY A 93 -6.30 4.92 5.07
N ALA A 94 -6.03 3.93 4.21
CA ALA A 94 -4.70 3.65 3.65
C ALA A 94 -4.82 3.25 2.19
N HIS A 95 -3.71 3.32 1.43
CA HIS A 95 -3.69 2.74 0.10
C HIS A 95 -3.01 1.37 0.07
N ILE A 96 -3.23 0.62 -1.00
CA ILE A 96 -2.74 -0.76 -1.14
C ILE A 96 -1.99 -1.01 -2.45
N ASP A 97 -1.96 -0.04 -3.36
CA ASP A 97 -1.05 -0.01 -4.49
C ASP A 97 0.36 0.41 -4.04
N SER A 98 1.36 0.12 -4.85
CA SER A 98 2.76 0.49 -4.62
C SER A 98 3.46 0.68 -5.97
N PRO A 99 4.54 1.48 -6.04
CA PRO A 99 5.30 1.66 -7.27
C PRO A 99 5.83 0.34 -7.83
N ARG A 100 5.75 0.16 -9.15
CA ARG A 100 6.08 -1.10 -9.84
C ARG A 100 6.27 -0.90 -11.34
N LEU A 101 6.36 -2.01 -12.07
CA LEU A 101 6.36 -2.02 -13.54
C LEU A 101 5.10 -2.75 -14.03
N ASP A 102 4.25 -2.04 -14.78
CA ASP A 102 3.09 -2.65 -15.45
C ASP A 102 3.51 -3.22 -16.82
N ILE A 103 3.04 -4.41 -17.15
CA ILE A 103 3.25 -5.02 -18.46
C ILE A 103 2.33 -4.33 -19.48
N LYS A 104 2.88 -3.87 -20.62
CA LYS A 104 2.11 -3.19 -21.68
C LYS A 104 1.10 -4.15 -22.35
N GLN A 105 0.16 -3.60 -23.13
CA GLN A 105 -0.92 -4.38 -23.78
C GLN A 105 -0.41 -5.27 -24.92
N ASN A 106 0.69 -4.91 -25.59
CA ASN A 106 1.35 -5.74 -26.61
C ASN A 106 2.81 -5.95 -26.19
N PRO A 107 3.04 -6.76 -25.12
CA PRO A 107 4.31 -6.70 -24.42
C PRO A 107 5.40 -7.56 -25.05
N LEU A 108 5.05 -8.68 -25.69
CA LEU A 108 6.00 -9.72 -26.03
C LEU A 108 6.65 -9.51 -27.41
N TYR A 109 7.96 -9.30 -27.40
CA TYR A 109 8.75 -9.19 -28.61
C TYR A 109 10.06 -10.00 -28.50
N GLU A 110 10.71 -10.21 -29.65
CA GLU A 110 12.03 -10.87 -29.75
C GLU A 110 13.05 -9.93 -30.38
N LYS A 111 14.23 -9.84 -29.75
CA LYS A 111 15.37 -9.06 -30.27
C LYS A 111 16.67 -9.71 -29.86
N GLY A 112 17.58 -9.91 -30.83
CA GLY A 112 18.92 -10.46 -30.56
C GLY A 112 18.95 -11.86 -29.97
N GLY A 113 17.91 -12.68 -30.22
CA GLY A 113 17.78 -14.04 -29.67
C GLY A 113 17.26 -14.08 -28.22
N PHE A 114 16.69 -13.00 -27.73
CA PHE A 114 15.98 -12.93 -26.45
C PHE A 114 14.53 -12.52 -26.66
N ALA A 115 13.64 -13.06 -25.84
CA ALA A 115 12.28 -12.57 -25.69
C ALA A 115 12.17 -11.63 -24.48
N TYR A 116 11.40 -10.56 -24.65
CA TYR A 116 11.19 -9.51 -23.65
C TYR A 116 9.71 -9.22 -23.47
N PHE A 117 9.36 -8.75 -22.26
CA PHE A 117 8.11 -8.04 -22.02
C PHE A 117 8.38 -6.55 -21.90
N GLU A 118 7.72 -5.75 -22.74
CA GLU A 118 7.70 -4.29 -22.61
C GLU A 118 6.93 -3.87 -21.36
N THR A 119 7.47 -2.89 -20.64
CA THR A 119 6.85 -2.38 -19.41
C THR A 119 6.60 -0.87 -19.46
N HIS A 120 5.73 -0.43 -18.56
CA HIS A 120 5.57 0.98 -18.20
C HIS A 120 5.66 1.09 -16.68
N TYR A 121 6.52 1.97 -16.14
CA TYR A 121 6.58 2.14 -14.69
C TYR A 121 5.32 2.84 -14.15
N TYR A 122 4.92 2.44 -12.96
CA TYR A 122 3.76 2.91 -12.21
C TYR A 122 4.25 3.61 -10.94
N GLY A 123 3.76 4.84 -10.68
CA GLY A 123 4.21 5.65 -9.55
C GLY A 123 5.62 6.25 -9.72
N GLY A 124 6.13 6.84 -8.66
CA GLY A 124 7.43 7.51 -8.65
C GLY A 124 8.58 6.56 -8.31
N ILE A 125 9.35 6.12 -9.30
CA ILE A 125 10.50 5.21 -9.09
C ILE A 125 11.83 5.85 -9.47
N LYS A 126 12.90 5.38 -8.81
CA LYS A 126 14.28 5.55 -9.31
C LYS A 126 14.59 4.37 -10.23
N LYS A 127 14.49 4.55 -11.53
CA LYS A 127 14.55 3.48 -12.54
C LYS A 127 15.75 2.54 -12.41
N TYR A 128 16.91 3.06 -12.02
CA TYR A 128 18.13 2.25 -11.85
C TYR A 128 17.98 1.16 -10.76
N GLN A 129 17.07 1.32 -9.79
CA GLN A 129 16.87 0.36 -8.71
C GLN A 129 16.17 -0.92 -9.18
N TYR A 130 15.48 -0.88 -10.33
CA TYR A 130 14.76 -2.03 -10.88
C TYR A 130 15.60 -2.90 -11.81
N THR A 131 16.82 -2.46 -12.16
CA THR A 131 17.77 -3.28 -12.93
C THR A 131 18.52 -4.25 -12.03
N THR A 132 18.89 -5.42 -12.57
CA THR A 132 19.71 -6.45 -11.93
C THR A 132 19.17 -7.04 -10.62
N ILE A 133 17.86 -6.94 -10.40
CA ILE A 133 17.18 -7.59 -9.28
C ILE A 133 16.23 -8.68 -9.79
N PRO A 134 15.96 -9.73 -9.00
CA PRO A 134 14.94 -10.71 -9.34
C PRO A 134 13.55 -10.09 -9.28
N LEU A 135 12.74 -10.33 -10.31
CA LEU A 135 11.36 -9.88 -10.44
C LEU A 135 10.43 -11.08 -10.55
N ALA A 136 9.22 -10.93 -10.03
CA ALA A 136 8.10 -11.82 -10.20
C ALA A 136 6.98 -11.12 -10.97
N ILE A 137 6.16 -11.87 -11.70
CA ILE A 137 4.95 -11.36 -12.37
C ILE A 137 3.71 -11.85 -11.65
N HIS A 138 2.83 -10.92 -11.34
CA HIS A 138 1.52 -11.16 -10.78
C HIS A 138 0.43 -10.50 -11.61
N GLY A 139 -0.80 -10.98 -11.48
CA GLY A 139 -1.97 -10.31 -12.01
C GLY A 139 -2.99 -11.25 -12.62
N VAL A 140 -3.83 -10.70 -13.49
CA VAL A 140 -4.95 -11.42 -14.11
C VAL A 140 -4.99 -11.21 -15.60
N VAL A 141 -5.46 -12.23 -16.30
CA VAL A 141 -5.76 -12.19 -17.74
C VAL A 141 -7.23 -12.56 -17.91
N TYR A 142 -8.01 -11.70 -18.56
CA TYR A 142 -9.41 -11.96 -18.88
C TYR A 142 -9.53 -12.36 -20.34
N LYS A 143 -10.04 -13.58 -20.58
CA LYS A 143 -10.39 -14.02 -21.92
C LYS A 143 -11.68 -13.35 -22.42
N LYS A 144 -11.87 -13.31 -23.74
CA LYS A 144 -13.09 -12.75 -24.36
C LYS A 144 -14.41 -13.39 -23.89
N ASN A 145 -14.34 -14.62 -23.41
CA ASN A 145 -15.49 -15.34 -22.85
C ASN A 145 -15.78 -15.00 -21.37
N GLY A 146 -15.01 -14.09 -20.77
CA GLY A 146 -15.13 -13.68 -19.36
C GLY A 146 -14.36 -14.55 -18.37
N THR A 147 -13.64 -15.59 -18.81
CA THR A 147 -12.79 -16.39 -17.91
C THR A 147 -11.63 -15.55 -17.41
N CYS A 148 -11.47 -15.50 -16.10
CA CYS A 148 -10.33 -14.87 -15.42
C CYS A 148 -9.25 -15.92 -15.12
N ILE A 149 -8.01 -15.61 -15.44
CA ILE A 149 -6.84 -16.45 -15.21
C ILE A 149 -5.89 -15.67 -14.28
N ASN A 150 -5.57 -16.25 -13.14
CA ASN A 150 -4.56 -15.68 -12.24
C ASN A 150 -3.17 -16.10 -12.73
N VAL A 151 -2.25 -15.14 -12.81
CA VAL A 151 -0.85 -15.35 -13.17
C VAL A 151 0.03 -15.04 -11.96
N ASN A 152 0.90 -15.99 -11.63
CA ASN A 152 1.94 -15.84 -10.62
C ASN A 152 3.18 -16.62 -11.10
N VAL A 153 4.30 -15.90 -11.29
CA VAL A 153 5.60 -16.48 -11.70
C VAL A 153 6.71 -15.77 -10.97
N GLY A 154 7.59 -16.54 -10.32
CA GLY A 154 8.83 -16.04 -9.74
C GLY A 154 8.83 -15.89 -8.23
N GLU A 155 7.72 -16.22 -7.53
CA GLU A 155 7.67 -16.23 -6.06
C GLU A 155 8.02 -17.59 -5.47
N ASP A 156 7.57 -18.68 -6.09
CA ASP A 156 7.92 -20.02 -5.65
C ASP A 156 9.42 -20.28 -5.93
N PRO A 157 10.20 -20.84 -4.97
CA PRO A 157 11.61 -21.16 -5.21
C PRO A 157 11.86 -22.12 -6.39
N SER A 158 10.86 -22.86 -6.85
CA SER A 158 10.92 -23.72 -8.04
C SER A 158 10.63 -22.97 -9.35
N ASP A 159 10.03 -21.77 -9.29
CA ASP A 159 9.81 -20.94 -10.47
C ASP A 159 11.10 -20.25 -10.92
N PRO A 160 11.27 -19.98 -12.22
CA PRO A 160 12.32 -19.10 -12.69
C PRO A 160 12.02 -17.65 -12.26
N VAL A 161 13.05 -16.92 -11.86
CA VAL A 161 12.93 -15.46 -11.68
C VAL A 161 13.10 -14.76 -13.01
N LEU A 162 12.54 -13.56 -13.13
CA LEU A 162 12.68 -12.68 -14.27
C LEU A 162 13.56 -11.48 -13.87
N GLY A 163 13.91 -10.62 -14.80
CA GLY A 163 14.73 -9.45 -14.47
C GLY A 163 15.01 -8.56 -15.65
N ILE A 164 15.57 -7.41 -15.33
CA ILE A 164 16.01 -6.38 -16.29
C ILE A 164 17.53 -6.33 -16.23
N THR A 165 18.18 -6.51 -17.37
CA THR A 165 19.64 -6.41 -17.46
C THR A 165 20.10 -4.95 -17.45
N ASP A 166 21.32 -4.69 -16.99
CA ASP A 166 21.98 -3.40 -17.13
C ASP A 166 23.25 -3.54 -17.96
N LEU A 167 23.76 -2.42 -18.45
CA LEU A 167 25.00 -2.40 -19.22
C LEU A 167 26.17 -2.77 -18.31
N LEU A 168 27.03 -3.67 -18.81
CA LEU A 168 28.25 -4.05 -18.05
C LEU A 168 29.19 -2.84 -17.87
N ILE A 169 29.89 -2.81 -16.74
CA ILE A 169 30.74 -1.68 -16.34
C ILE A 169 31.82 -1.33 -17.40
N HIS A 170 32.36 -2.30 -18.10
CA HIS A 170 33.38 -2.08 -19.10
C HIS A 170 32.93 -1.32 -20.36
N LEU A 171 31.59 -1.22 -20.59
CA LEU A 171 30.99 -0.50 -21.71
C LEU A 171 30.15 0.68 -21.27
N SER A 172 30.05 0.97 -19.96
CA SER A 172 29.11 1.91 -19.40
C SER A 172 29.59 3.38 -19.28
N ALA A 173 30.77 3.72 -19.82
CA ALA A 173 31.35 5.06 -19.64
C ALA A 173 30.38 6.19 -19.99
N ALA A 174 29.73 6.14 -21.14
CA ALA A 174 28.74 7.14 -21.54
C ALA A 174 27.43 7.11 -20.70
N GLN A 175 27.05 5.96 -20.16
CA GLN A 175 25.90 5.84 -19.25
C GLN A 175 26.21 6.48 -17.90
N MET A 176 27.43 6.29 -17.38
CA MET A 176 27.88 6.84 -16.10
C MET A 176 27.99 8.37 -16.09
N GLU A 177 28.12 9.00 -17.24
CA GLU A 177 28.12 10.47 -17.39
C GLU A 177 26.73 11.08 -17.47
N LYS A 178 25.66 10.27 -17.65
CA LYS A 178 24.28 10.77 -17.71
C LYS A 178 23.80 11.18 -16.31
N PRO A 179 22.93 12.22 -16.20
CA PRO A 179 22.17 12.45 -14.97
C PRO A 179 21.46 11.16 -14.53
N LEU A 180 21.43 10.89 -13.23
CA LEU A 180 20.88 9.65 -12.68
C LEU A 180 19.44 9.36 -13.18
N ALA A 181 18.61 10.39 -13.34
CA ALA A 181 17.25 10.27 -13.86
C ALA A 181 17.18 9.72 -15.30
N ASN A 182 18.28 9.86 -16.07
CA ASN A 182 18.39 9.48 -17.48
C ASN A 182 19.37 8.32 -17.71
N ALA A 183 20.02 7.83 -16.65
CA ALA A 183 21.00 6.72 -16.76
C ALA A 183 20.32 5.43 -17.26
N ILE A 184 19.10 5.18 -16.79
CA ILE A 184 18.22 4.15 -17.32
C ILE A 184 17.02 4.84 -18.00
N GLU A 185 16.82 4.55 -19.26
CA GLU A 185 15.68 5.05 -20.02
C GLU A 185 14.43 4.21 -19.71
N GLY A 186 13.23 4.81 -19.70
CA GLY A 186 11.99 4.09 -19.39
C GLY A 186 11.73 2.92 -20.35
N GLU A 187 12.02 3.12 -21.65
CA GLU A 187 11.85 2.07 -22.67
C GLU A 187 12.93 0.97 -22.61
N ASN A 188 13.91 1.07 -21.71
CA ASN A 188 14.88 0.01 -21.43
C ASN A 188 14.56 -0.78 -20.16
N LEU A 189 13.41 -0.53 -19.53
CA LEU A 189 12.90 -1.33 -18.41
C LEU A 189 12.14 -2.58 -18.89
N ASP A 190 12.61 -3.17 -19.99
CA ASP A 190 12.00 -4.39 -20.55
C ASP A 190 12.54 -5.63 -19.85
N ILE A 191 11.62 -6.50 -19.45
CA ILE A 191 11.91 -7.69 -18.67
C ILE A 191 12.36 -8.81 -19.62
N THR A 192 13.52 -9.36 -19.39
CA THR A 192 13.99 -10.56 -20.10
C THR A 192 13.19 -11.78 -19.64
N VAL A 193 12.50 -12.46 -20.59
CA VAL A 193 11.63 -13.60 -20.28
C VAL A 193 12.10 -14.92 -20.89
N GLY A 194 13.11 -14.90 -21.76
CA GLY A 194 13.72 -16.13 -22.25
C GLY A 194 14.68 -15.94 -23.43
N ASN A 195 15.43 -17.01 -23.75
CA ASN A 195 16.34 -17.06 -24.90
C ASN A 195 16.40 -18.43 -25.59
N HIS A 196 15.50 -19.34 -25.24
CA HIS A 196 15.45 -20.67 -25.87
C HIS A 196 14.53 -20.64 -27.10
N PRO A 197 15.05 -20.89 -28.32
CA PRO A 197 14.24 -20.92 -29.53
C PRO A 197 13.44 -22.21 -29.64
N GLU A 198 12.21 -22.14 -30.12
CA GLU A 198 11.50 -23.32 -30.58
C GLU A 198 12.16 -23.88 -31.88
N LYS A 199 12.23 -25.17 -32.01
CA LYS A 199 12.70 -25.84 -33.26
C LYS A 199 11.62 -25.76 -34.35
N SER A 200 11.48 -24.57 -34.93
CA SER A 200 10.49 -24.27 -35.97
C SER A 200 11.07 -23.30 -36.99
N GLU A 201 10.40 -23.13 -38.13
CA GLU A 201 10.73 -22.11 -39.13
C GLU A 201 10.11 -20.73 -38.81
N ALA A 202 9.63 -20.53 -37.59
CA ALA A 202 9.02 -19.27 -37.17
C ALA A 202 10.03 -18.10 -37.25
N LYS A 203 9.57 -16.93 -37.70
CA LYS A 203 10.38 -15.72 -37.81
C LYS A 203 10.97 -15.26 -36.46
N HIS A 204 10.24 -15.55 -35.35
CA HIS A 204 10.61 -15.19 -33.98
C HIS A 204 10.52 -16.43 -33.08
N PRO A 205 11.47 -17.37 -33.17
CA PRO A 205 11.36 -18.68 -32.54
C PRO A 205 11.44 -18.64 -30.99
N VAL A 206 12.11 -17.65 -30.41
CA VAL A 206 12.16 -17.49 -28.95
C VAL A 206 10.82 -16.95 -28.44
N LYS A 207 10.29 -15.92 -29.07
CA LYS A 207 8.93 -15.42 -28.75
C LYS A 207 7.89 -16.53 -28.83
N HIS A 208 7.95 -17.34 -29.89
CA HIS A 208 7.01 -18.43 -30.10
C HIS A 208 7.07 -19.47 -28.98
N TYR A 209 8.28 -19.79 -28.53
CA TYR A 209 8.48 -20.72 -27.43
C TYR A 209 7.92 -20.19 -26.11
N ILE A 210 8.13 -18.88 -25.82
CA ILE A 210 7.54 -18.26 -24.62
C ILE A 210 6.01 -18.26 -24.65
N LEU A 211 5.40 -17.92 -25.80
CA LEU A 211 3.94 -18.02 -25.95
C LEU A 211 3.42 -19.43 -25.69
N LYS A 212 4.12 -20.45 -26.19
CA LYS A 212 3.75 -21.83 -25.92
C LYS A 212 3.83 -22.18 -24.45
N LEU A 213 4.88 -21.75 -23.72
CA LEU A 213 4.97 -21.97 -22.28
C LEU A 213 3.83 -21.31 -21.52
N LEU A 214 3.43 -20.09 -21.91
CA LEU A 214 2.31 -19.36 -21.31
C LEU A 214 0.97 -20.06 -21.61
N GLN A 215 0.79 -20.56 -22.84
CA GLN A 215 -0.38 -21.32 -23.21
C GLN A 215 -0.46 -22.65 -22.46
N ASP A 216 0.67 -23.38 -22.36
CA ASP A 216 0.73 -24.67 -21.65
C ASP A 216 0.46 -24.52 -20.15
N LYS A 217 1.01 -23.47 -19.50
CA LYS A 217 0.86 -23.24 -18.05
C LYS A 217 -0.46 -22.57 -17.68
N TYR A 218 -0.90 -21.58 -18.45
CA TYR A 218 -2.04 -20.71 -18.10
C TYR A 218 -3.21 -20.78 -19.08
N GLY A 219 -3.01 -21.33 -20.27
CA GLY A 219 -4.08 -21.52 -21.26
C GLY A 219 -4.54 -20.24 -21.93
N PHE A 220 -3.75 -19.15 -21.97
CA PHE A 220 -4.07 -17.94 -22.74
C PHE A 220 -3.15 -17.76 -23.95
N GLU A 221 -3.60 -16.99 -24.91
CA GLU A 221 -2.92 -16.70 -26.17
C GLU A 221 -2.38 -15.26 -26.20
N GLU A 222 -1.58 -14.91 -27.21
CA GLU A 222 -0.98 -13.57 -27.32
C GLU A 222 -2.03 -12.46 -27.30
N GLU A 223 -3.19 -12.65 -27.95
CA GLU A 223 -4.23 -11.63 -27.96
C GLU A 223 -4.88 -11.37 -26.60
N ASP A 224 -4.78 -12.31 -25.66
CA ASP A 224 -5.36 -12.18 -24.33
C ASP A 224 -4.59 -11.14 -23.47
N PHE A 225 -3.34 -10.79 -23.85
CA PHE A 225 -2.62 -9.66 -23.22
C PHE A 225 -3.38 -8.34 -23.34
N LEU A 226 -4.20 -8.13 -24.37
CA LEU A 226 -4.99 -6.92 -24.55
C LEU A 226 -5.99 -6.66 -23.41
N SER A 227 -6.39 -7.71 -22.69
CA SER A 227 -7.28 -7.67 -21.54
C SER A 227 -6.63 -8.23 -20.28
N SER A 228 -5.32 -8.01 -20.12
CA SER A 228 -4.56 -8.38 -18.94
C SER A 228 -4.31 -7.17 -18.03
N GLU A 229 -4.10 -7.47 -16.77
CA GLU A 229 -3.51 -6.59 -15.76
C GLU A 229 -2.39 -7.39 -15.10
N LEU A 230 -1.20 -7.28 -15.69
CA LEU A 230 0.00 -7.99 -15.25
C LEU A 230 1.03 -6.96 -14.78
N VAL A 231 1.63 -7.22 -13.64
CA VAL A 231 2.63 -6.34 -13.03
C VAL A 231 3.89 -7.13 -12.66
N ALA A 232 5.04 -6.48 -12.77
CA ALA A 232 6.30 -7.02 -12.32
C ALA A 232 6.75 -6.28 -11.06
N VAL A 233 7.01 -7.07 -10.02
CA VAL A 233 7.40 -6.61 -8.68
C VAL A 233 8.64 -7.35 -8.21
N PRO A 234 9.37 -6.84 -7.20
CA PRO A 234 10.49 -7.58 -6.60
C PRO A 234 10.06 -8.96 -6.09
N ALA A 235 10.77 -9.99 -6.52
CA ALA A 235 10.51 -11.38 -6.15
C ALA A 235 10.99 -11.69 -4.72
N GLY A 236 10.30 -12.62 -4.07
CA GLY A 236 10.65 -13.14 -2.76
C GLY A 236 9.94 -12.47 -1.58
N PRO A 237 9.97 -13.11 -0.41
CA PRO A 237 9.23 -12.67 0.76
C PRO A 237 9.89 -11.48 1.46
N ALA A 238 9.10 -10.78 2.29
CA ALA A 238 9.62 -9.86 3.28
C ALA A 238 10.48 -10.61 4.32
N ARG A 239 11.52 -9.94 4.81
CA ARG A 239 12.52 -10.56 5.70
C ARG A 239 12.90 -9.64 6.84
N ASP A 240 13.36 -10.24 7.94
CA ASP A 240 14.03 -9.48 9.00
C ASP A 240 15.25 -8.76 8.45
N TYR A 241 15.42 -7.53 8.88
CA TYR A 241 16.53 -6.66 8.48
C TYR A 241 17.33 -6.19 9.70
N GLY A 242 18.65 -6.12 9.54
CA GLY A 242 19.58 -5.88 10.64
C GLY A 242 19.98 -7.17 11.37
N LEU A 243 21.15 -7.17 11.99
CA LEU A 243 21.67 -8.35 12.70
C LEU A 243 20.81 -8.74 13.92
N ASP A 244 20.11 -7.76 14.47
CA ASP A 244 19.21 -7.91 15.62
C ASP A 244 17.77 -8.29 15.23
N GLY A 245 17.44 -8.29 13.90
CA GLY A 245 16.10 -8.58 13.41
C GLY A 245 15.03 -7.58 13.87
N SER A 246 15.42 -6.37 14.27
CA SER A 246 14.50 -5.33 14.77
C SER A 246 13.69 -4.61 13.69
N MET A 247 14.06 -4.81 12.43
CA MET A 247 13.44 -4.18 11.27
C MET A 247 12.92 -5.23 10.28
N ILE A 248 12.11 -4.79 9.34
CA ILE A 248 11.59 -5.61 8.23
C ILE A 248 11.96 -4.93 6.93
N ALA A 249 12.57 -5.70 6.02
CA ALA A 249 12.77 -5.32 4.63
C ALA A 249 11.76 -6.03 3.74
N GLY A 250 11.14 -5.29 2.82
CA GLY A 250 10.18 -5.84 1.88
C GLY A 250 9.81 -4.85 0.78
N TYR A 251 9.07 -5.33 -0.20
CA TYR A 251 8.48 -4.52 -1.25
C TYR A 251 7.08 -4.05 -0.84
N GLY A 252 6.84 -2.76 -0.97
CA GLY A 252 5.51 -2.16 -0.80
C GLY A 252 5.10 -1.96 0.66
N HIS A 253 6.05 -1.62 1.55
CA HIS A 253 5.71 -1.07 2.86
C HIS A 253 4.86 0.19 2.71
N ASP A 254 5.15 0.99 1.69
CA ASP A 254 4.32 2.08 1.20
C ASP A 254 3.21 1.52 0.29
N ASP A 255 1.94 1.46 0.72
CA ASP A 255 1.47 1.81 2.08
C ASP A 255 0.83 0.60 2.78
N ARG A 256 1.23 -0.61 2.39
CA ARG A 256 0.66 -1.85 2.97
C ARG A 256 0.95 -2.02 4.45
N VAL A 257 1.96 -1.33 4.99
CA VAL A 257 2.20 -1.35 6.44
C VAL A 257 1.11 -0.59 7.20
N CYS A 258 0.69 0.58 6.69
CA CYS A 258 -0.42 1.31 7.28
C CYS A 258 -1.77 0.65 6.98
N ALA A 259 -1.92 0.05 5.79
CA ALA A 259 -3.10 -0.76 5.46
C ALA A 259 -3.28 -1.94 6.43
N TYR A 260 -2.21 -2.71 6.67
CA TYR A 260 -2.24 -3.84 7.60
C TYR A 260 -2.54 -3.41 9.04
N THR A 261 -1.82 -2.40 9.56
CA THR A 261 -2.00 -1.93 10.94
C THR A 261 -3.38 -1.33 11.17
N SER A 262 -3.92 -0.59 10.19
CA SER A 262 -5.30 -0.07 10.20
C SER A 262 -6.32 -1.19 10.22
N PHE A 263 -6.17 -2.14 9.32
CA PHE A 263 -7.09 -3.26 9.19
C PHE A 263 -7.05 -4.17 10.44
N ARG A 264 -5.86 -4.52 10.96
CA ARG A 264 -5.72 -5.26 12.21
C ARG A 264 -6.39 -4.57 13.39
N ALA A 265 -6.30 -3.23 13.47
CA ALA A 265 -6.96 -2.48 14.53
C ALA A 265 -8.49 -2.63 14.48
N ILE A 266 -9.08 -2.71 13.28
CA ILE A 266 -10.53 -2.96 13.10
C ILE A 266 -10.88 -4.42 13.39
N LEU A 267 -10.09 -5.40 12.97
CA LEU A 267 -10.34 -6.82 13.24
C LEU A 267 -10.39 -7.10 14.76
N ASP A 268 -9.51 -6.44 15.52
CA ASP A 268 -9.43 -6.59 16.97
C ASP A 268 -10.38 -5.65 17.74
N GLN A 269 -11.28 -4.93 17.03
CA GLN A 269 -12.26 -4.03 17.63
C GLN A 269 -13.44 -4.82 18.20
N GLY A 270 -13.78 -4.52 19.46
CA GLY A 270 -15.01 -4.97 20.12
C GLY A 270 -16.16 -3.98 19.94
N GLU A 271 -17.11 -4.00 20.87
CA GLU A 271 -18.17 -2.99 20.91
C GLU A 271 -17.59 -1.57 20.97
N CYS A 272 -18.16 -0.66 20.22
CA CYS A 272 -17.71 0.73 20.09
C CYS A 272 -18.89 1.71 20.16
N GLU A 273 -18.60 2.92 20.58
CA GLU A 273 -19.60 4.00 20.66
C GLU A 273 -19.91 4.53 19.26
N TYR A 274 -18.89 4.89 18.49
CA TYR A 274 -18.99 5.28 17.09
C TYR A 274 -18.64 4.11 16.17
N THR A 275 -19.25 4.04 14.99
CA THR A 275 -18.83 3.07 13.98
C THR A 275 -17.35 3.29 13.64
N THR A 276 -16.59 2.20 13.63
CA THR A 276 -15.18 2.20 13.27
C THR A 276 -14.98 1.58 11.89
N ILE A 277 -14.16 2.21 11.05
CA ILE A 277 -14.01 1.84 9.65
C ILE A 277 -12.52 1.78 9.31
N ALA A 278 -12.07 0.72 8.63
CA ALA A 278 -10.86 0.74 7.82
C ALA A 278 -11.25 0.76 6.34
N VAL A 279 -10.71 1.71 5.58
CA VAL A 279 -10.90 1.80 4.14
C VAL A 279 -9.54 1.72 3.43
N LEU A 280 -9.41 0.72 2.54
CA LEU A 280 -8.21 0.45 1.77
C LEU A 280 -8.49 0.76 0.30
N VAL A 281 -7.73 1.68 -0.28
CA VAL A 281 -7.95 2.19 -1.64
C VAL A 281 -6.77 1.88 -2.57
N ASP A 282 -7.04 1.91 -3.86
CA ASP A 282 -6.07 1.74 -4.95
C ASP A 282 -5.68 3.10 -5.54
N LYS A 283 -4.62 3.14 -6.34
CA LYS A 283 -4.21 4.25 -7.21
C LYS A 283 -3.70 5.52 -6.51
N GLU A 284 -3.32 5.46 -5.25
CA GLU A 284 -2.73 6.63 -4.58
C GLU A 284 -1.49 7.12 -5.35
N GLU A 285 -0.60 6.19 -5.69
CA GLU A 285 0.68 6.42 -6.36
C GLU A 285 0.61 7.08 -7.74
N VAL A 286 -0.60 7.13 -8.30
CA VAL A 286 -0.86 7.75 -9.61
C VAL A 286 -1.98 8.80 -9.56
N GLY A 287 -2.26 9.34 -8.37
CA GLY A 287 -3.16 10.46 -8.16
C GLY A 287 -4.58 10.12 -7.75
N SER A 288 -4.87 8.90 -7.29
CA SER A 288 -6.17 8.48 -6.73
C SER A 288 -7.38 8.62 -7.68
N ILE A 289 -7.16 8.65 -9.00
CA ILE A 289 -8.21 8.84 -10.02
C ILE A 289 -8.69 7.48 -10.55
N GLY A 290 -9.96 7.42 -10.90
CA GLY A 290 -10.60 6.23 -11.50
C GLY A 290 -11.48 5.46 -10.53
N ALA A 291 -12.03 4.34 -11.00
CA ALA A 291 -13.10 3.60 -10.31
C ALA A 291 -12.68 2.94 -8.98
N THR A 292 -11.38 2.83 -8.73
CA THR A 292 -10.79 2.20 -7.54
C THR A 292 -9.94 3.16 -6.70
N GLY A 293 -9.66 4.39 -7.21
CA GLY A 293 -8.96 5.42 -6.44
C GLY A 293 -9.85 6.02 -5.35
N ALA A 294 -9.22 6.70 -4.39
CA ALA A 294 -9.93 7.37 -3.30
C ALA A 294 -10.92 8.45 -3.78
N GLN A 295 -10.74 9.00 -4.97
CA GLN A 295 -11.67 9.96 -5.59
C GLN A 295 -12.93 9.30 -6.19
N SER A 296 -13.04 7.96 -6.18
CA SER A 296 -14.25 7.29 -6.65
C SER A 296 -15.41 7.48 -5.67
N ALA A 297 -16.63 7.37 -6.17
CA ALA A 297 -17.83 7.42 -5.33
C ALA A 297 -18.03 6.17 -4.44
N TRP A 298 -17.13 5.18 -4.53
CA TRP A 298 -17.35 3.89 -3.86
C TRP A 298 -17.44 4.00 -2.34
N PHE A 299 -16.54 4.78 -1.72
CA PHE A 299 -16.56 4.95 -0.26
C PHE A 299 -17.87 5.61 0.20
N GLU A 300 -18.25 6.72 -0.44
CA GLU A 300 -19.50 7.43 -0.14
C GLU A 300 -20.73 6.55 -0.36
N ASN A 301 -20.77 5.79 -1.45
CA ASN A 301 -21.86 4.83 -1.72
C ASN A 301 -21.92 3.73 -0.63
N THR A 302 -20.79 3.21 -0.17
CA THR A 302 -20.75 2.20 0.90
C THR A 302 -21.26 2.77 2.23
N VAL A 303 -20.92 4.02 2.55
CA VAL A 303 -21.47 4.74 3.71
C VAL A 303 -22.99 4.92 3.58
N ALA A 304 -23.47 5.28 2.38
CA ALA A 304 -24.89 5.41 2.10
C ALA A 304 -25.64 4.08 2.28
N GLU A 305 -25.08 2.96 1.80
CA GLU A 305 -25.63 1.62 1.99
C GLU A 305 -25.70 1.24 3.48
N MET A 306 -24.62 1.51 4.25
CA MET A 306 -24.64 1.26 5.70
C MET A 306 -25.70 2.10 6.43
N LEU A 307 -25.86 3.38 6.06
CA LEU A 307 -26.92 4.25 6.59
C LEU A 307 -28.32 3.74 6.26
N ALA A 308 -28.55 3.33 5.02
CA ALA A 308 -29.85 2.77 4.61
C ALA A 308 -30.20 1.52 5.42
N LEU A 309 -29.22 0.65 5.71
CA LEU A 309 -29.39 -0.51 6.59
C LEU A 309 -29.58 -0.15 8.08
N GLN A 310 -29.27 1.08 8.48
CA GLN A 310 -29.64 1.67 9.79
C GLN A 310 -30.98 2.40 9.75
N GLY A 311 -31.72 2.37 8.63
CA GLY A 311 -33.00 3.10 8.46
C GLY A 311 -32.81 4.59 8.18
N LYS A 312 -31.68 5.02 7.68
CA LYS A 312 -31.28 6.42 7.39
C LYS A 312 -30.90 6.57 5.92
N ASP A 313 -31.86 6.59 5.02
CA ASP A 313 -31.65 6.54 3.54
C ASP A 313 -31.69 7.90 2.83
N SER A 314 -31.50 9.00 3.57
CA SER A 314 -31.51 10.33 2.95
C SER A 314 -30.09 10.79 2.53
N ASP A 315 -30.01 11.54 1.42
CA ASP A 315 -28.78 12.20 0.98
C ASP A 315 -28.16 13.10 2.08
N LEU A 316 -29.01 13.76 2.88
CA LEU A 316 -28.56 14.60 3.97
C LEU A 316 -27.90 13.79 5.09
N ALA A 317 -28.39 12.58 5.39
CA ALA A 317 -27.78 11.69 6.38
C ALA A 317 -26.36 11.26 5.93
N VAL A 318 -26.15 10.98 4.64
CA VAL A 318 -24.82 10.69 4.08
C VAL A 318 -23.88 11.87 4.27
N ARG A 319 -24.31 13.08 3.94
CA ARG A 319 -23.52 14.31 4.10
C ARG A 319 -23.15 14.57 5.55
N HIS A 320 -24.08 14.35 6.48
CA HIS A 320 -23.81 14.45 7.91
C HIS A 320 -22.80 13.39 8.37
N ALA A 321 -22.98 12.13 7.96
CA ALA A 321 -22.06 11.04 8.31
C ALA A 321 -20.62 11.33 7.86
N MET A 322 -20.47 11.83 6.63
CA MET A 322 -19.16 12.21 6.10
C MET A 322 -18.56 13.42 6.86
N SER A 323 -19.35 14.46 7.07
CA SER A 323 -18.88 15.69 7.72
C SER A 323 -18.55 15.50 9.21
N ASN A 324 -19.24 14.60 9.91
CA ASN A 324 -19.05 14.33 11.34
C ASN A 324 -17.95 13.25 11.60
N ALA A 325 -17.38 12.69 10.55
CA ALA A 325 -16.36 11.66 10.67
C ALA A 325 -15.00 12.25 11.11
N TYR A 326 -14.25 11.45 11.87
CA TYR A 326 -12.87 11.68 12.25
C TYR A 326 -12.00 10.64 11.57
N MET A 327 -10.97 11.07 10.85
CA MET A 327 -10.12 10.17 10.07
C MET A 327 -8.63 10.35 10.37
N LEU A 328 -7.93 9.24 10.56
CA LEU A 328 -6.51 9.17 10.35
C LEU A 328 -6.26 8.67 8.92
N SER A 329 -5.66 9.53 8.10
CA SER A 329 -5.14 9.15 6.78
C SER A 329 -3.84 8.44 7.03
N SER A 330 -3.92 7.13 6.98
CA SER A 330 -2.78 6.26 7.26
C SER A 330 -1.93 6.18 6.00
N ASP A 331 -0.75 6.78 6.07
CA ASP A 331 0.24 6.76 4.99
C ASP A 331 1.63 6.86 5.61
N VAL A 332 2.61 6.17 5.03
CA VAL A 332 3.97 6.14 5.57
C VAL A 332 4.61 7.51 5.59
N SER A 333 5.55 7.72 6.49
CA SER A 333 6.31 8.96 6.59
C SER A 333 7.80 8.70 6.35
N GLY A 334 8.44 9.52 5.54
CA GLY A 334 9.87 9.42 5.26
C GLY A 334 10.73 9.64 6.51
N ALA A 335 11.32 8.58 7.06
CA ALA A 335 12.22 8.67 8.19
C ALA A 335 13.59 9.25 7.80
N VAL A 336 14.27 9.85 8.77
CA VAL A 336 15.67 10.31 8.56
C VAL A 336 16.56 9.08 8.32
N ASP A 337 17.17 9.04 7.14
CA ASP A 337 18.34 8.20 6.89
C ASP A 337 19.60 8.99 7.26
N PRO A 338 20.38 8.55 8.27
CA PRO A 338 21.59 9.28 8.70
C PRO A 338 22.64 9.44 7.59
N LEU A 339 22.63 8.55 6.58
CA LEU A 339 23.53 8.63 5.44
C LEU A 339 23.14 9.75 4.46
N TYR A 340 21.90 10.22 4.51
CA TYR A 340 21.33 11.25 3.63
C TYR A 340 20.66 12.40 4.40
N SER A 341 21.13 12.67 5.61
CA SER A 341 20.52 13.64 6.54
C SER A 341 20.44 15.08 6.00
N SER A 342 21.20 15.43 4.97
CA SER A 342 21.24 16.79 4.39
C SER A 342 19.89 17.28 3.82
N VAL A 343 18.96 16.38 3.48
CA VAL A 343 17.64 16.73 2.94
C VAL A 343 16.59 16.92 4.03
N ASN A 344 16.91 16.64 5.30
CA ASN A 344 15.99 16.70 6.42
C ASN A 344 16.19 17.98 7.25
N GLU A 345 15.11 18.46 7.89
CA GLU A 345 15.14 19.47 8.94
C GLU A 345 15.00 18.74 10.31
N PRO A 346 16.02 18.78 11.19
CA PRO A 346 16.09 17.88 12.35
C PRO A 346 14.98 18.05 13.38
N HIS A 347 14.37 19.24 13.50
CA HIS A 347 13.33 19.52 14.49
C HIS A 347 11.96 18.96 14.10
N ASN A 348 11.71 18.78 12.79
CA ASN A 348 10.43 18.34 12.23
C ASN A 348 10.61 17.10 11.34
N SER A 349 11.40 16.16 11.82
CA SER A 349 11.66 14.90 11.13
C SER A 349 11.38 13.71 12.02
N CYS A 350 10.99 12.58 11.44
CA CYS A 350 10.75 11.35 12.17
C CYS A 350 11.96 10.40 12.11
N TYR A 351 12.01 9.52 13.10
CA TYR A 351 13.10 8.57 13.32
C TYR A 351 12.55 7.19 13.67
N PHE A 352 13.25 6.15 13.34
CA PHE A 352 12.89 4.78 13.73
C PHE A 352 12.90 4.57 15.25
N GLY A 353 12.01 3.68 15.71
CA GLY A 353 11.88 3.29 17.09
C GLY A 353 11.19 4.34 17.99
N LYS A 354 10.47 5.29 17.41
CA LYS A 354 9.80 6.36 18.13
C LYS A 354 8.28 6.43 17.96
N GLY A 355 7.71 5.42 17.32
CA GLY A 355 6.28 5.23 17.18
C GLY A 355 5.67 5.91 15.96
N ILE A 356 4.35 5.98 15.98
CA ILE A 356 3.56 6.56 14.90
C ILE A 356 3.96 8.01 14.60
N VAL A 357 3.91 8.39 13.33
CA VAL A 357 4.22 9.74 12.87
C VAL A 357 2.95 10.50 12.53
N PHE A 358 2.77 11.67 13.09
CA PHE A 358 1.70 12.61 12.72
C PHE A 358 2.28 13.70 11.82
N ASN A 359 1.74 13.82 10.61
CA ASN A 359 2.04 14.90 9.69
C ASN A 359 0.87 15.88 9.69
N LYS A 360 1.04 17.05 10.33
CA LYS A 360 0.01 18.09 10.34
C LYS A 360 -0.38 18.49 8.92
N TYR A 361 0.59 18.49 8.02
CA TYR A 361 0.44 18.66 6.58
C TYR A 361 1.56 17.90 5.85
N THR A 362 1.26 17.48 4.64
CA THR A 362 2.20 16.95 3.66
C THR A 362 2.34 17.97 2.51
N GLY A 363 2.40 17.56 1.27
CA GLY A 363 2.46 18.47 0.14
C GLY A 363 3.85 19.06 -0.10
N ALA A 364 3.97 19.79 -1.19
CA ALA A 364 5.22 20.39 -1.63
C ALA A 364 5.16 21.91 -1.62
N ARG A 365 6.32 22.56 -1.54
CA ARG A 365 6.46 24.04 -1.60
C ARG A 365 5.57 24.71 -0.56
N GLY A 366 4.64 25.60 -0.97
CA GLY A 366 3.72 26.30 -0.09
C GLY A 366 2.52 25.45 0.38
N LYS A 367 2.70 24.19 0.76
CA LYS A 367 1.64 23.25 1.19
C LYS A 367 0.61 22.96 0.09
N SER A 368 1.05 22.95 -1.17
CA SER A 368 0.16 22.69 -2.30
C SER A 368 -0.28 21.24 -2.35
N GLY A 369 -1.59 20.99 -2.52
CA GLY A 369 -2.15 19.65 -2.70
C GLY A 369 -2.16 18.79 -1.44
N CYS A 370 -2.20 19.38 -0.25
CA CYS A 370 -2.26 18.62 1.00
C CYS A 370 -3.47 19.02 1.85
N ASN A 371 -3.81 18.13 2.78
CA ASN A 371 -4.60 18.48 3.95
C ASN A 371 -3.72 19.23 4.96
N ASP A 372 -4.25 20.26 5.65
CA ASP A 372 -3.62 20.92 6.79
C ASP A 372 -4.51 20.65 8.02
N ALA A 373 -4.12 19.66 8.84
CA ALA A 373 -4.96 19.18 9.93
C ALA A 373 -5.29 20.28 10.93
N MET A 374 -6.53 20.33 11.35
CA MET A 374 -7.03 21.29 12.33
C MET A 374 -6.39 21.07 13.70
N PRO A 375 -5.96 22.13 14.43
CA PRO A 375 -5.25 21.99 15.71
C PRO A 375 -6.10 21.35 16.80
N GLU A 376 -7.41 21.56 16.81
CA GLU A 376 -8.35 20.92 17.74
C GLU A 376 -8.41 19.41 17.53
N PHE A 377 -8.39 18.93 16.28
CA PHE A 377 -8.35 17.50 15.99
C PHE A 377 -6.98 16.89 16.36
N LEU A 378 -5.90 17.58 16.05
CA LEU A 378 -4.58 17.14 16.48
C LEU A 378 -4.46 17.06 18.00
N ALA A 379 -5.05 18.00 18.75
CA ALA A 379 -5.11 17.95 20.20
C ALA A 379 -5.92 16.74 20.70
N PHE A 380 -7.07 16.45 20.08
CA PHE A 380 -7.89 15.28 20.37
C PHE A 380 -7.10 13.97 20.17
N VAL A 381 -6.42 13.81 19.02
CA VAL A 381 -5.63 12.61 18.73
C VAL A 381 -4.46 12.47 19.72
N ARG A 382 -3.74 13.56 20.02
CA ARG A 382 -2.65 13.53 21.00
C ARG A 382 -3.12 13.11 22.39
N ASN A 383 -4.29 13.61 22.83
CA ASN A 383 -4.87 13.20 24.11
C ASN A 383 -5.15 11.69 24.15
N ALA A 384 -5.72 11.15 23.07
CA ALA A 384 -5.96 9.71 22.95
C ALA A 384 -4.66 8.88 23.01
N MET A 385 -3.56 9.38 22.44
CA MET A 385 -2.25 8.74 22.54
C MET A 385 -1.70 8.78 23.96
N ASP A 386 -1.73 9.96 24.60
CA ASP A 386 -1.19 10.18 25.95
C ASP A 386 -1.96 9.33 26.99
N GLU A 387 -3.29 9.27 26.92
CA GLU A 387 -4.12 8.44 27.79
C GLU A 387 -3.84 6.93 27.67
N ASN A 388 -3.37 6.48 26.50
CA ASN A 388 -3.04 5.09 26.25
C ASN A 388 -1.53 4.80 26.29
N SER A 389 -0.69 5.78 26.69
CA SER A 389 0.78 5.66 26.76
C SER A 389 1.43 5.25 25.43
N ILE A 390 0.91 5.75 24.31
CA ILE A 390 1.41 5.48 22.96
C ILE A 390 2.56 6.44 22.64
N HIS A 391 3.63 5.90 22.06
CA HIS A 391 4.73 6.69 21.53
C HIS A 391 4.35 7.26 20.15
N TYR A 392 4.47 8.56 20.01
CA TYR A 392 4.23 9.25 18.74
C TYR A 392 5.26 10.36 18.52
N GLN A 393 5.41 10.75 17.29
CA GLN A 393 6.27 11.86 16.86
C GLN A 393 5.54 12.68 15.79
N THR A 394 6.06 13.87 15.52
CA THR A 394 5.53 14.74 14.46
C THR A 394 6.61 14.98 13.42
N SER A 395 6.23 15.06 12.15
CA SER A 395 7.19 15.20 11.06
C SER A 395 6.62 16.02 9.90
N GLU A 396 7.53 16.53 9.08
CA GLU A 396 7.32 16.97 7.71
C GLU A 396 8.24 16.16 6.79
N ILE A 397 7.88 16.03 5.51
CA ILE A 397 8.71 15.30 4.55
C ILE A 397 9.85 16.20 4.07
N GLY A 398 11.00 16.11 4.75
CA GLY A 398 12.21 16.80 4.38
C GLY A 398 12.21 18.31 4.65
N LYS A 399 13.20 19.02 4.09
CA LYS A 399 13.26 20.48 4.11
C LYS A 399 12.23 21.09 3.18
N VAL A 400 11.74 22.29 3.49
CA VAL A 400 10.65 23.01 2.81
C VAL A 400 10.77 22.99 1.26
N ASP A 401 11.95 23.20 0.71
CA ASP A 401 12.18 23.24 -0.74
C ASP A 401 12.79 21.94 -1.31
N ALA A 402 13.02 20.93 -0.46
CA ALA A 402 13.66 19.68 -0.88
C ALA A 402 12.68 18.62 -1.36
N GLY A 403 11.47 18.61 -0.83
CA GLY A 403 10.48 17.59 -1.14
C GLY A 403 9.08 17.92 -0.63
N GLY A 404 8.25 16.90 -0.65
CA GLY A 404 6.86 16.90 -0.24
C GLY A 404 6.09 15.91 -1.11
N GLY A 405 5.01 15.35 -0.60
CA GLY A 405 4.14 14.42 -1.31
C GLY A 405 2.67 14.68 -0.98
N GLY A 406 1.76 14.19 -1.81
CA GLY A 406 0.34 14.13 -1.49
C GLY A 406 0.03 12.83 -0.74
N THR A 407 -1.15 12.75 -0.17
CA THR A 407 -1.76 11.56 0.43
C THR A 407 -3.25 11.60 0.13
N ILE A 408 -4.00 10.56 0.47
CA ILE A 408 -5.46 10.57 0.30
C ILE A 408 -6.17 11.56 1.25
N ALA A 409 -5.47 12.15 2.22
CA ALA A 409 -6.05 13.03 3.24
C ALA A 409 -6.83 14.21 2.67
N TYR A 410 -6.30 14.88 1.64
CA TYR A 410 -6.99 16.03 1.03
C TYR A 410 -8.30 15.64 0.34
N ILE A 411 -8.39 14.41 -0.16
CA ILE A 411 -9.56 13.90 -0.86
C ILE A 411 -10.71 13.73 0.13
N LEU A 412 -10.43 13.07 1.26
CA LEU A 412 -11.42 12.84 2.31
C LEU A 412 -11.75 14.15 3.05
N GLY A 413 -10.78 15.04 3.20
CA GLY A 413 -11.00 16.39 3.72
C GLY A 413 -12.03 17.22 2.94
N ASN A 414 -12.20 16.96 1.64
CA ASN A 414 -13.22 17.60 0.81
C ASN A 414 -14.66 17.25 1.24
N TYR A 415 -14.87 16.18 2.00
CA TYR A 415 -16.15 15.84 2.61
C TYR A 415 -16.40 16.58 3.94
N ASN A 416 -15.55 17.56 4.29
CA ASN A 416 -15.62 18.33 5.54
C ASN A 416 -15.32 17.51 6.80
N MET A 417 -14.63 16.36 6.66
CA MET A 417 -14.16 15.57 7.80
C MET A 417 -12.97 16.25 8.50
N TYR A 418 -12.78 15.92 9.76
CA TYR A 418 -11.49 16.11 10.41
C TYR A 418 -10.52 15.01 9.96
N VAL A 419 -9.44 15.39 9.29
CA VAL A 419 -8.42 14.46 8.79
C VAL A 419 -7.03 14.83 9.29
N LEU A 420 -6.26 13.82 9.71
CA LEU A 420 -4.85 13.94 10.08
C LEU A 420 -4.07 12.82 9.41
N ASP A 421 -2.96 13.15 8.75
CA ASP A 421 -2.01 12.16 8.25
C ASP A 421 -1.25 11.51 9.40
N ALA A 422 -1.28 10.17 9.48
CA ALA A 422 -0.77 9.41 10.62
C ALA A 422 -0.31 8.02 10.22
N GLY A 423 1.00 7.76 10.16
CA GLY A 423 1.50 6.48 9.67
C GLY A 423 2.84 6.02 10.22
N VAL A 424 3.38 4.99 9.59
CA VAL A 424 4.62 4.32 9.99
C VAL A 424 5.83 5.04 9.37
N PRO A 425 6.92 5.29 10.12
CA PRO A 425 8.15 5.79 9.52
C PRO A 425 8.80 4.70 8.64
N VAL A 426 9.22 5.07 7.42
CA VAL A 426 9.82 4.18 6.42
C VAL A 426 11.14 4.73 5.90
N LEU A 427 12.09 3.86 5.58
CA LEU A 427 13.30 4.17 4.82
C LEU A 427 13.22 3.58 3.42
N SER A 428 13.91 4.22 2.49
CA SER A 428 13.94 3.81 1.07
C SER A 428 12.56 3.75 0.41
N MET A 429 11.63 4.65 0.81
CA MET A 429 10.28 4.77 0.22
C MET A 429 10.35 4.69 -1.31
N HIS A 430 9.42 3.95 -1.93
CA HIS A 430 9.33 3.66 -3.38
C HIS A 430 10.47 2.82 -3.97
N ALA A 431 11.43 2.35 -3.16
CA ALA A 431 12.45 1.42 -3.66
C ALA A 431 11.90 -0.02 -3.76
N PRO A 432 12.52 -0.89 -4.58
CA PRO A 432 12.19 -2.32 -4.59
C PRO A 432 12.31 -3.01 -3.23
N MET A 433 13.10 -2.44 -2.33
CA MET A 433 13.25 -2.88 -0.95
C MET A 433 13.15 -1.65 -0.03
N GLU A 434 12.07 -1.56 0.69
CA GLU A 434 11.83 -0.57 1.73
C GLU A 434 12.05 -1.19 3.10
N ILE A 435 12.19 -0.37 4.13
CA ILE A 435 12.51 -0.82 5.48
C ILE A 435 11.62 -0.10 6.49
N VAL A 436 11.06 -0.86 7.46
CA VAL A 436 10.34 -0.33 8.63
C VAL A 436 10.87 -0.95 9.92
N SER A 437 10.69 -0.26 11.05
CA SER A 437 10.99 -0.81 12.37
C SER A 437 9.81 -1.60 12.92
N LYS A 438 10.02 -2.83 13.40
CA LYS A 438 8.97 -3.64 14.05
C LYS A 438 8.31 -2.90 15.21
N ALA A 439 9.09 -2.11 15.97
CA ALA A 439 8.57 -1.32 17.08
C ALA A 439 7.59 -0.25 16.61
N ASP A 440 7.90 0.46 15.53
CA ASP A 440 7.02 1.51 14.99
C ASP A 440 5.75 0.90 14.37
N VAL A 441 5.85 -0.25 13.70
CA VAL A 441 4.72 -0.97 13.15
C VAL A 441 3.73 -1.39 14.25
N TYR A 442 4.24 -2.00 15.34
CA TYR A 442 3.38 -2.42 16.45
C TYR A 442 2.80 -1.23 17.20
N GLU A 443 3.60 -0.18 17.45
CA GLU A 443 3.13 1.03 18.12
C GLU A 443 2.07 1.78 17.30
N THR A 444 2.18 1.80 15.97
CA THR A 444 1.16 2.37 15.08
C THR A 444 -0.15 1.58 15.15
N TYR A 445 -0.11 0.26 15.18
CA TYR A 445 -1.30 -0.56 15.44
C TYR A 445 -1.96 -0.21 16.78
N LEU A 446 -1.17 -0.05 17.86
CA LEU A 446 -1.70 0.35 19.17
C LEU A 446 -2.30 1.76 19.14
N ALA A 447 -1.66 2.70 18.42
CA ALA A 447 -2.16 4.05 18.22
C ALA A 447 -3.52 4.06 17.50
N TYR A 448 -3.67 3.27 16.45
CA TYR A 448 -4.95 3.15 15.75
C TYR A 448 -6.04 2.59 16.65
N ARG A 449 -5.73 1.60 17.46
CA ARG A 449 -6.69 1.07 18.46
C ARG A 449 -7.09 2.11 19.51
N ALA A 450 -6.15 2.96 19.93
CA ALA A 450 -6.44 4.07 20.86
C ALA A 450 -7.38 5.10 20.21
N PHE A 451 -7.11 5.49 18.97
CA PHE A 451 -7.95 6.41 18.22
C PHE A 451 -9.37 5.88 17.98
N LEU A 452 -9.52 4.61 17.65
CA LEU A 452 -10.84 4.00 17.39
C LEU A 452 -11.74 3.97 18.64
N LYS A 453 -11.16 4.07 19.83
CA LYS A 453 -11.88 4.07 21.10
C LYS A 453 -12.19 5.48 21.64
N ALA A 454 -11.54 6.51 21.09
CA ALA A 454 -11.63 7.89 21.55
C ALA A 454 -12.90 8.63 21.09
#